data_7a307bf4b280b1d640a14ba9ab053f80
#
_entry.id   7a307bf4b280b1d640a14ba9ab053f80
#
_cell.length_a   1.000
_cell.length_b   1.000
_cell.length_c   1.000
_cell.angle_alpha   90.00
_cell.angle_beta   90.00
_cell.angle_gamma   90.00
#
_symmetry.space_group_name_H-M   'P 1'
#
loop_
_entity.id
_entity.type
_entity.pdbx_description
1 polymer ?
#
loop_
_entity_poly.entity_id
_entity_poly.type
_entity_poly.pdbx_seq_one_letter_code
_entity_poly.pdbx_strand_id
1 'polypeptide(L)'
;YEVHTTHVPPGSSNGVIKVEHFEGLYKFLSQRNVKNMILTGDFNSPKQELMSGEVITWGQKVNSRGKVRIAVNPKWKDECTGERWDLAERNIIENHTDLDLKDVFRSQYGYEKESFSWFTNKGVGRRYDHIFCSSNMRVDNVFYDQEPRTRKISDHSPLIAELG
;
A
#
# COMPACT_ATOMS: atom_id res chain seq x y z
N TYR A 1 1.11 7.11 -21.64
CA TYR A 1 0.91 6.76 -20.22
C TYR A 1 -0.48 6.20 -20.02
N GLU A 2 -0.59 5.13 -19.24
CA GLU A 2 -1.86 4.63 -18.72
C GLU A 2 -1.87 4.86 -17.21
N VAL A 3 -2.87 5.58 -16.70
CA VAL A 3 -2.96 5.94 -15.27
C VAL A 3 -4.17 5.24 -14.67
N HIS A 4 -3.94 4.49 -13.63
CA HIS A 4 -4.97 3.84 -12.82
C HIS A 4 -4.99 4.48 -11.44
N THR A 5 -6.17 4.77 -10.94
CA THR A 5 -6.37 5.20 -9.56
C THR A 5 -7.33 4.26 -8.85
N THR A 6 -7.05 3.98 -7.59
CA THR A 6 -7.88 3.11 -6.77
C THR A 6 -8.08 3.68 -5.38
N HIS A 7 -9.19 3.33 -4.76
CA HIS A 7 -9.40 3.47 -3.32
C HIS A 7 -9.78 2.11 -2.77
N VAL A 8 -8.84 1.44 -2.13
CA VAL A 8 -9.07 0.14 -1.49
C VAL A 8 -9.82 0.36 -0.18
N PRO A 9 -10.95 -0.32 0.07
CA PRO A 9 -11.72 -0.08 1.28
C PRO A 9 -10.94 -0.43 2.55
N PRO A 10 -11.16 0.29 3.67
CA PRO A 10 -10.59 -0.13 4.95
C PRO A 10 -11.18 -1.47 5.37
N GLY A 11 -10.33 -2.43 5.74
CA GLY A 11 -10.74 -3.79 6.08
C GLY A 11 -11.39 -3.97 7.47
N SER A 12 -11.65 -2.88 8.19
CA SER A 12 -12.14 -2.95 9.58
C SER A 12 -13.55 -3.53 9.73
N SER A 13 -14.42 -3.32 8.75
CA SER A 13 -15.81 -3.78 8.75
C SER A 13 -16.07 -4.96 7.81
N ASN A 14 -15.28 -5.13 6.77
CA ASN A 14 -15.41 -6.20 5.78
C ASN A 14 -14.07 -6.55 5.13
N GLY A 15 -13.32 -7.45 5.77
CA GLY A 15 -12.01 -7.90 5.29
C GLY A 15 -12.05 -8.57 3.92
N VAL A 16 -13.12 -9.32 3.63
CA VAL A 16 -13.28 -10.03 2.36
C VAL A 16 -13.29 -9.06 1.18
N ILE A 17 -14.07 -7.99 1.24
CA ILE A 17 -14.12 -6.99 0.16
C ILE A 17 -12.74 -6.38 -0.11
N LYS A 18 -11.97 -6.11 0.95
CA LYS A 18 -10.61 -5.59 0.78
C LYS A 18 -9.70 -6.60 0.06
N VAL A 19 -9.76 -7.86 0.46
CA VAL A 19 -8.98 -8.94 -0.17
C VAL A 19 -9.36 -9.10 -1.64
N GLU A 20 -10.66 -9.20 -1.93
CA GLU A 20 -11.18 -9.32 -3.30
C GLU A 20 -10.81 -8.12 -4.17
N HIS A 21 -10.77 -6.92 -3.58
CA HIS A 21 -10.32 -5.73 -4.29
C HIS A 21 -8.84 -5.85 -4.70
N PHE A 22 -7.96 -6.28 -3.81
CA PHE A 22 -6.54 -6.49 -4.13
C PHE A 22 -6.35 -7.59 -5.18
N GLU A 23 -7.05 -8.72 -5.03
CA GLU A 23 -7.01 -9.82 -6.00
C GLU A 23 -7.51 -9.38 -7.39
N GLY A 24 -8.62 -8.64 -7.43
CA GLY A 24 -9.18 -8.08 -8.67
C GLY A 24 -8.24 -7.08 -9.32
N LEU A 25 -7.62 -6.20 -8.53
CA LEU A 25 -6.65 -5.23 -9.01
C LEU A 25 -5.41 -5.92 -9.58
N TYR A 26 -4.84 -6.90 -8.87
CA TYR A 26 -3.70 -7.67 -9.36
C TYR A 26 -4.03 -8.39 -10.67
N LYS A 27 -5.16 -9.09 -10.73
CA LYS A 27 -5.63 -9.78 -11.93
C LYS A 27 -5.81 -8.81 -13.10
N PHE A 28 -6.38 -7.64 -12.86
CA PHE A 28 -6.56 -6.61 -13.87
C PHE A 28 -5.21 -6.12 -14.42
N LEU A 29 -4.28 -5.76 -13.53
CA LEU A 29 -2.97 -5.22 -13.90
C LEU A 29 -2.11 -6.27 -14.61
N SER A 30 -2.11 -7.53 -14.15
CA SER A 30 -1.33 -8.62 -14.76
C SER A 30 -1.73 -8.96 -16.20
N GLN A 31 -2.91 -8.54 -16.63
CA GLN A 31 -3.39 -8.71 -18.01
C GLN A 31 -3.02 -7.53 -18.92
N ARG A 32 -2.41 -6.47 -18.35
CA ARG A 32 -2.02 -5.27 -19.10
C ARG A 32 -0.62 -5.44 -19.68
N ASN A 33 -0.46 -5.08 -20.92
CA ASN A 33 0.85 -5.00 -21.60
C ASN A 33 1.09 -3.54 -21.99
N VAL A 34 1.36 -2.70 -20.99
CA VAL A 34 1.51 -1.25 -21.16
C VAL A 34 2.91 -0.85 -20.79
N LYS A 35 3.61 -0.17 -21.70
CA LYS A 35 5.00 0.26 -21.51
C LYS A 35 5.18 1.26 -20.38
N ASN A 36 4.22 2.17 -20.21
CA ASN A 36 4.30 3.24 -19.19
C ASN A 36 2.97 3.27 -18.43
N MET A 37 2.94 2.61 -17.28
CA MET A 37 1.79 2.53 -16.38
C MET A 37 2.08 3.31 -15.10
N ILE A 38 1.07 3.96 -14.57
CA ILE A 38 1.07 4.57 -13.24
C ILE A 38 -0.15 4.02 -12.49
N LEU A 39 0.08 3.45 -11.31
CA LEU A 39 -0.96 3.02 -10.38
C LEU A 39 -0.88 3.90 -9.14
N THR A 40 -1.97 4.55 -8.77
CA THR A 40 -1.99 5.46 -7.61
C THR A 40 -3.28 5.36 -6.82
N GLY A 41 -3.27 5.81 -5.58
CA GLY A 41 -4.46 5.93 -4.75
C GLY A 41 -4.23 5.66 -3.27
N ASP A 42 -5.34 5.59 -2.53
CA ASP A 42 -5.39 5.12 -1.16
C ASP A 42 -5.63 3.61 -1.13
N PHE A 43 -4.62 2.87 -0.72
CA PHE A 43 -4.67 1.41 -0.62
C PHE A 43 -5.13 0.94 0.78
N ASN A 44 -5.25 1.85 1.75
CA ASN A 44 -5.49 1.51 3.15
C ASN A 44 -4.52 0.40 3.66
N SER A 45 -3.34 0.31 3.07
CA SER A 45 -2.28 -0.70 3.26
C SER A 45 -0.91 -0.09 2.98
N PRO A 46 0.17 -0.64 3.56
CA PRO A 46 0.20 -1.76 4.50
C PRO A 46 -0.15 -1.33 5.93
N LYS A 47 -0.24 -2.32 6.82
CA LYS A 47 -0.40 -2.06 8.25
C LYS A 47 0.83 -1.40 8.85
N GLN A 48 2.02 -1.78 8.41
CA GLN A 48 3.30 -1.20 8.83
C GLN A 48 4.39 -1.54 7.82
N GLU A 49 5.35 -0.65 7.65
CA GLU A 49 6.62 -0.90 6.99
C GLU A 49 7.74 -0.75 8.02
N LEU A 50 8.67 -1.69 8.04
CA LEU A 50 9.81 -1.64 8.96
C LEU A 50 11.03 -1.03 8.25
N MET A 51 11.95 -0.44 9.00
CA MET A 51 13.20 0.11 8.45
C MET A 51 14.06 -0.96 7.77
N SER A 52 13.86 -2.24 8.13
CA SER A 52 14.50 -3.38 7.45
C SER A 52 14.01 -3.64 6.04
N GLY A 53 12.94 -2.98 5.61
CA GLY A 53 12.23 -3.24 4.35
C GLY A 53 11.12 -4.28 4.48
N GLU A 54 10.95 -4.90 5.64
CA GLU A 54 9.86 -5.85 5.87
C GLU A 54 8.51 -5.11 5.93
N VAL A 55 7.55 -5.58 5.15
CA VAL A 55 6.17 -5.09 5.12
C VAL A 55 5.29 -6.00 5.97
N ILE A 56 4.56 -5.40 6.90
CA ILE A 56 3.56 -6.08 7.73
C ILE A 56 2.18 -5.77 7.16
N THR A 57 1.52 -6.78 6.65
CA THR A 57 0.18 -6.66 6.06
C THR A 57 -0.92 -6.71 7.14
N TRP A 58 -2.15 -6.42 6.74
CA TRP A 58 -3.30 -6.60 7.62
C TRP A 58 -3.65 -8.08 7.84
N GLY A 59 -3.19 -8.99 6.95
CA GLY A 59 -3.23 -10.43 7.15
C GLY A 59 -2.29 -10.94 8.25
N GLN A 60 -1.49 -10.05 8.85
CA GLN A 60 -0.47 -10.39 9.84
C GLN A 60 -0.68 -9.71 11.20
N LYS A 61 -0.09 -10.31 12.23
CA LYS A 61 0.02 -9.75 13.59
C LYS A 61 1.47 -9.81 14.05
N VAL A 62 1.91 -8.75 14.73
CA VAL A 62 3.18 -8.72 15.46
C VAL A 62 2.86 -8.98 16.93
N ASN A 63 3.50 -9.98 17.53
CA ASN A 63 3.33 -10.26 18.95
C ASN A 63 4.20 -9.34 19.83
N SER A 64 4.05 -9.43 21.15
CA SER A 64 4.80 -8.61 22.11
C SER A 64 6.33 -8.81 22.07
N ARG A 65 6.80 -9.87 21.41
CA ARG A 65 8.23 -10.17 21.21
C ARG A 65 8.73 -9.74 19.82
N GLY A 66 7.93 -8.99 19.07
CA GLY A 66 8.26 -8.55 17.70
C GLY A 66 8.13 -9.63 16.62
N LYS A 67 7.68 -10.85 16.95
CA LYS A 67 7.55 -11.93 15.96
C LYS A 67 6.29 -11.75 15.12
N VAL A 68 6.46 -11.73 13.81
CA VAL A 68 5.36 -11.69 12.84
C VAL A 68 4.72 -13.06 12.69
N ARG A 69 3.42 -13.11 12.62
CA ARG A 69 2.60 -14.32 12.37
C ARG A 69 1.38 -13.97 11.57
N ILE A 70 0.85 -14.94 10.84
CA ILE A 70 -0.46 -14.83 10.19
C ILE A 70 -1.52 -14.52 11.25
N ALA A 71 -2.40 -13.58 10.93
CA ALA A 71 -3.49 -13.19 11.80
C ALA A 71 -4.63 -14.20 11.72
N VAL A 72 -5.19 -14.52 12.86
CA VAL A 72 -6.44 -15.28 12.97
C VAL A 72 -7.46 -14.36 13.62
N ASN A 73 -8.60 -14.16 12.98
CA ASN A 73 -9.68 -13.35 13.51
C ASN A 73 -11.02 -14.10 13.36
N PRO A 74 -11.65 -14.46 14.50
CA PRO A 74 -12.91 -15.18 14.48
C PRO A 74 -14.09 -14.44 13.81
N LYS A 75 -13.94 -13.12 13.59
CA LYS A 75 -14.93 -12.30 12.90
C LYS A 75 -14.82 -12.36 11.37
N TRP A 76 -13.73 -12.89 10.85
CA TRP A 76 -13.60 -13.13 9.42
C TRP A 76 -14.47 -14.31 9.02
N LYS A 77 -15.22 -14.14 7.95
CA LYS A 77 -16.06 -15.19 7.41
C LYS A 77 -15.23 -16.14 6.54
N ASP A 78 -15.77 -17.28 6.24
CA ASP A 78 -15.16 -18.52 5.75
C ASP A 78 -14.13 -18.40 4.62
N GLU A 79 -14.21 -17.36 3.80
CA GLU A 79 -13.28 -17.14 2.69
C GLU A 79 -12.18 -16.09 2.97
N CYS A 80 -12.21 -15.42 4.11
CA CYS A 80 -11.21 -14.43 4.50
C CYS A 80 -10.26 -15.01 5.53
N THR A 81 -9.15 -15.59 5.09
CA THR A 81 -8.07 -16.03 5.99
C THR A 81 -6.94 -15.00 6.04
N GLY A 82 -6.13 -15.08 7.09
CA GLY A 82 -4.96 -14.21 7.22
C GLY A 82 -3.95 -14.43 6.09
N GLU A 83 -3.80 -15.68 5.64
CA GLU A 83 -2.93 -16.06 4.53
C GLU A 83 -3.40 -15.46 3.21
N ARG A 84 -4.70 -15.58 2.90
CA ARG A 84 -5.30 -15.01 1.69
C ARG A 84 -5.14 -13.49 1.69
N TRP A 85 -5.39 -12.86 2.84
CA TRP A 85 -5.22 -11.42 2.97
C TRP A 85 -3.76 -10.99 2.80
N ASP A 86 -2.83 -11.67 3.47
CA ASP A 86 -1.41 -11.39 3.37
C ASP A 86 -0.92 -11.47 1.92
N LEU A 87 -1.29 -12.55 1.21
CA LEU A 87 -0.92 -12.77 -0.19
C LEU A 87 -1.51 -11.68 -1.10
N ALA A 88 -2.81 -11.40 -0.97
CA ALA A 88 -3.50 -10.42 -1.81
C ALA A 88 -2.90 -9.02 -1.67
N GLU A 89 -2.61 -8.59 -0.43
CA GLU A 89 -2.01 -7.29 -0.13
C GLU A 89 -0.58 -7.20 -0.66
N ARG A 90 0.25 -8.25 -0.45
CA ARG A 90 1.65 -8.29 -0.92
C ARG A 90 1.77 -8.25 -2.43
N ASN A 91 0.87 -8.88 -3.15
CA ASN A 91 0.91 -8.90 -4.61
C ASN A 91 0.84 -7.48 -5.22
N ILE A 92 0.29 -6.52 -4.51
CA ILE A 92 0.25 -5.11 -4.95
C ILE A 92 1.29 -4.26 -4.23
N ILE A 93 1.41 -4.38 -2.90
CA ILE A 93 2.23 -3.45 -2.09
C ILE A 93 3.72 -3.80 -2.14
N GLU A 94 4.07 -5.08 -2.27
CA GLU A 94 5.46 -5.55 -2.19
C GLU A 94 5.91 -6.26 -3.47
N ASN A 95 5.10 -7.16 -4.03
CA ASN A 95 5.46 -7.96 -5.21
C ASN A 95 5.12 -7.24 -6.53
N HIS A 96 5.07 -5.92 -6.52
CA HIS A 96 4.75 -5.11 -7.68
C HIS A 96 5.76 -5.26 -8.84
N THR A 97 6.93 -5.85 -8.58
CA THR A 97 7.91 -6.19 -9.62
C THR A 97 7.39 -7.17 -10.65
N ASP A 98 6.48 -8.09 -10.27
CA ASP A 98 5.83 -9.00 -11.21
C ASP A 98 4.92 -8.26 -12.20
N LEU A 99 4.53 -7.04 -11.86
CA LEU A 99 3.74 -6.14 -12.69
C LEU A 99 4.60 -5.13 -13.47
N ASP A 100 5.93 -5.28 -13.41
CA ASP A 100 6.90 -4.29 -13.91
C ASP A 100 6.69 -2.88 -13.32
N LEU A 101 6.28 -2.80 -12.07
CA LEU A 101 6.08 -1.56 -11.34
C LEU A 101 7.13 -1.39 -10.24
N LYS A 102 7.35 -0.16 -9.82
CA LYS A 102 8.12 0.21 -8.63
C LYS A 102 7.36 1.24 -7.79
N ASP A 103 7.46 1.14 -6.48
CA ASP A 103 6.99 2.19 -5.56
C ASP A 103 7.90 3.41 -5.70
N VAL A 104 7.35 4.54 -6.14
CA VAL A 104 8.16 5.74 -6.44
C VAL A 104 8.82 6.33 -5.19
N PHE A 105 8.14 6.28 -4.03
CA PHE A 105 8.71 6.79 -2.79
C PHE A 105 9.84 5.88 -2.28
N ARG A 106 9.63 4.57 -2.27
CA ARG A 106 10.63 3.60 -1.82
C ARG A 106 11.81 3.48 -2.77
N SER A 107 11.61 3.65 -4.06
CA SER A 107 12.70 3.68 -5.04
C SER A 107 13.63 4.89 -4.86
N GLN A 108 13.11 6.02 -4.36
CA GLN A 108 13.89 7.24 -4.11
C GLN A 108 14.60 7.21 -2.75
N TYR A 109 13.93 6.72 -1.72
CA TYR A 109 14.38 6.94 -0.34
C TYR A 109 14.64 5.66 0.46
N GLY A 110 14.32 4.48 -0.08
CA GLY A 110 14.38 3.24 0.70
C GLY A 110 13.40 3.22 1.87
N TYR A 111 13.63 2.32 2.81
CA TYR A 111 12.78 2.15 4.00
C TYR A 111 13.29 2.89 5.24
N GLU A 112 14.53 3.40 5.21
CA GLU A 112 15.09 4.19 6.30
C GLU A 112 14.40 5.55 6.47
N LYS A 113 13.85 6.11 5.39
CA LYS A 113 13.07 7.33 5.46
C LYS A 113 11.63 7.02 5.86
N GLU A 114 11.31 7.27 7.12
CA GLU A 114 9.92 7.24 7.57
C GLU A 114 9.10 8.33 6.88
N SER A 115 7.92 7.97 6.43
CA SER A 115 6.92 8.92 5.95
C SER A 115 5.53 8.30 6.08
N PHE A 116 4.54 9.14 6.33
CA PHE A 116 3.18 8.72 6.58
C PHE A 116 2.20 9.62 5.85
N SER A 117 1.19 9.02 5.24
CA SER A 117 0.09 9.76 4.63
C SER A 117 -1.12 9.89 5.56
N TRP A 118 -1.25 8.99 6.53
CA TRP A 118 -2.39 8.97 7.46
C TRP A 118 -1.96 8.57 8.87
N PHE A 119 -2.76 8.96 9.87
CA PHE A 119 -2.50 8.64 11.28
C PHE A 119 -3.75 8.12 11.98
N THR A 120 -3.59 7.09 12.79
CA THR A 120 -4.66 6.63 13.69
C THR A 120 -4.96 7.69 14.75
N ASN A 121 -6.12 7.58 15.40
CA ASN A 121 -6.47 8.43 16.56
C ASN A 121 -5.46 8.34 17.72
N LYS A 122 -4.60 7.31 17.74
CA LYS A 122 -3.53 7.12 18.72
C LYS A 122 -2.18 7.67 18.24
N GLY A 123 -2.15 8.38 17.10
CA GLY A 123 -0.94 8.96 16.53
C GLY A 123 -0.01 7.97 15.83
N VAL A 124 -0.47 6.75 15.54
CA VAL A 124 0.35 5.78 14.78
C VAL A 124 0.24 6.11 13.30
N GLY A 125 1.37 6.46 12.68
CA GLY A 125 1.46 6.77 11.26
C GLY A 125 1.31 5.53 10.38
N ARG A 126 0.74 5.74 9.19
CA ARG A 126 0.58 4.75 8.12
C ARG A 126 0.88 5.39 6.78
N ARG A 127 1.46 4.62 5.88
CA ARG A 127 1.67 5.03 4.49
C ARG A 127 0.64 4.28 3.63
N TYR A 128 -0.54 4.88 3.48
CA TYR A 128 -1.69 4.30 2.78
C TYR A 128 -1.80 4.74 1.33
N ASP A 129 -1.28 5.93 1.06
CA ASP A 129 -1.32 6.52 -0.27
C ASP A 129 -0.01 6.19 -1.00
N HIS A 130 -0.11 5.57 -2.16
CA HIS A 130 1.02 5.12 -2.95
C HIS A 130 0.92 5.61 -4.38
N ILE A 131 2.08 5.75 -5.02
CA ILE A 131 2.25 5.83 -6.46
C ILE A 131 3.25 4.75 -6.84
N PHE A 132 2.82 3.85 -7.71
CA PHE A 132 3.67 2.92 -8.40
C PHE A 132 3.79 3.35 -9.86
N CYS A 133 4.94 3.21 -10.48
CA CYS A 133 5.11 3.46 -11.90
C CYS A 133 5.94 2.35 -12.54
N SER A 134 5.81 2.20 -13.86
CA SER A 134 6.64 1.24 -14.61
C SER A 134 8.11 1.42 -14.29
N SER A 135 8.84 0.32 -14.20
CA SER A 135 10.24 0.28 -13.74
C SER A 135 11.16 1.17 -14.58
N ASN A 136 10.87 1.33 -15.88
CA ASN A 136 11.61 2.15 -16.83
C ASN A 136 11.38 3.68 -16.68
N MET A 137 10.35 4.10 -15.95
CA MET A 137 10.07 5.54 -15.75
C MET A 137 11.03 6.13 -14.74
N ARG A 138 11.54 7.34 -15.04
CA ARG A 138 12.39 8.08 -14.12
C ARG A 138 11.54 8.79 -13.06
N VAL A 139 11.99 8.75 -11.81
CA VAL A 139 11.41 9.51 -10.71
C VAL A 139 12.34 10.69 -10.44
N ASP A 140 11.90 11.91 -10.75
CA ASP A 140 12.69 13.12 -10.56
C ASP A 140 12.53 13.69 -9.16
N ASN A 141 11.31 13.62 -8.62
CA ASN A 141 11.01 14.10 -7.28
C ASN A 141 9.79 13.34 -6.72
N VAL A 142 9.76 13.11 -5.39
CA VAL A 142 8.60 12.52 -4.71
C VAL A 142 8.57 12.93 -3.24
N PHE A 143 7.42 13.33 -2.74
CA PHE A 143 7.24 13.68 -1.33
C PHE A 143 5.77 13.62 -0.91
N TYR A 144 5.55 13.45 0.40
CA TYR A 144 4.23 13.64 1.01
C TYR A 144 4.08 15.10 1.44
N ASP A 145 3.09 15.80 0.90
CA ASP A 145 2.74 17.14 1.36
C ASP A 145 1.93 17.04 2.65
N GLN A 146 2.52 17.46 3.76
CA GLN A 146 1.89 17.39 5.08
C GLN A 146 0.95 18.58 5.36
N GLU A 147 0.97 19.63 4.54
CA GLU A 147 0.22 20.87 4.79
C GLU A 147 -1.31 20.63 4.85
N PRO A 148 -1.95 19.91 3.89
CA PRO A 148 -3.39 19.68 3.95
C PRO A 148 -3.83 18.99 5.24
N ARG A 149 -3.05 18.03 5.73
CA ARG A 149 -3.35 17.30 6.97
C ARG A 149 -3.13 18.18 8.21
N THR A 150 -2.03 18.93 8.28
CA THR A 150 -1.73 19.80 9.43
C THR A 150 -2.73 20.95 9.54
N ARG A 151 -3.24 21.44 8.41
CA ARG A 151 -4.31 22.44 8.35
C ARG A 151 -5.72 21.85 8.52
N LYS A 152 -5.85 20.53 8.71
CA LYS A 152 -7.14 19.83 8.87
C LYS A 152 -8.09 20.00 7.66
N ILE A 153 -7.54 20.20 6.47
CA ILE A 153 -8.30 20.21 5.21
C ILE A 153 -8.60 18.77 4.77
N SER A 154 -7.67 17.86 5.04
CA SER A 154 -7.78 16.42 4.83
C SER A 154 -7.21 15.68 6.03
N ASP A 155 -7.60 14.44 6.26
CA ASP A 155 -6.96 13.52 7.22
C ASP A 155 -5.80 12.74 6.57
N HIS A 156 -5.63 12.87 5.24
CA HIS A 156 -4.51 12.36 4.48
C HIS A 156 -3.54 13.47 4.02
N SER A 157 -2.28 13.07 3.85
CA SER A 157 -1.23 13.86 3.21
C SER A 157 -1.06 13.35 1.78
N PRO A 158 -1.32 14.15 0.75
CA PRO A 158 -1.17 13.71 -0.63
C PRO A 158 0.29 13.35 -0.96
N LEU A 159 0.47 12.28 -1.73
CA LEU A 159 1.75 11.93 -2.34
C LEU A 159 1.87 12.64 -3.69
N ILE A 160 2.96 13.37 -3.88
CA ILE A 160 3.26 14.08 -5.11
C ILE A 160 4.51 13.47 -5.73
N ALA A 161 4.48 13.20 -7.03
CA ALA A 161 5.64 12.70 -7.77
C ALA A 161 5.78 13.41 -9.12
N GLU A 162 7.03 13.70 -9.47
CA GLU A 162 7.43 14.18 -10.78
C GLU A 162 8.12 13.02 -11.51
N LEU A 163 7.56 12.62 -12.64
CA LEU A 163 8.02 11.46 -13.42
C LEU A 163 8.46 11.91 -14.80
N GLY A 164 9.63 11.40 -15.25
CA GLY A 164 10.22 11.68 -16.55
C GLY A 164 10.28 10.45 -17.48
#